data_b7a4ab2e4b51f095529ff4c19a92efbd
#
_entry.id   b7a4ab2e4b51f095529ff4c19a92efbd
#
_cell.length_a   1.000
_cell.length_b   1.000
_cell.length_c   1.000
_cell.angle_alpha   90.00
_cell.angle_beta   90.00
_cell.angle_gamma   90.00
#
_symmetry.space_group_name_H-M   'P 1'
#
loop_
_entity.id
_entity.type
_entity.pdbx_description
1 polymer ?
#
loop_
_entity_poly.entity_id
_entity_poly.type
_entity_poly.pdbx_seq_one_letter_code
_entity_poly.pdbx_strand_id
1 'polypeptide(L)'
;VISMHQVGFTNAGASLGTALTSGHASLLKRYTQEVLLLYDSDDAGVRAALRAIPILREAGVSSRVVNLKPHKDPDEFIKALGAEEFEKRLEQAMDSFMFRVHMAEREFPMEEPQGQNRFFERCAQMLLELSDELERNLYIEAIVKDYRNSGISVENLKKRVGALAMKGTPAEQRIQPKPVGAGQQLSLIHISEPTRLQLIS
;
A
#
# COMPACT_ATOMS: atom_id res chain seq x y z
N VAL A 1 7.44 9.11 -15.13
CA VAL A 1 6.43 8.87 -16.17
C VAL A 1 7.10 8.75 -17.53
N ILE A 2 7.87 9.77 -18.00
CA ILE A 2 8.47 9.79 -19.33
C ILE A 2 9.27 8.52 -19.60
N SER A 3 10.19 8.14 -18.71
CA SER A 3 11.02 6.93 -18.83
C SER A 3 10.19 5.64 -18.95
N MET A 4 9.09 5.55 -18.22
CA MET A 4 8.18 4.40 -18.31
C MET A 4 7.47 4.34 -19.66
N HIS A 5 6.97 5.48 -20.16
CA HIS A 5 6.33 5.56 -21.48
C HIS A 5 7.30 5.22 -22.61
N GLN A 6 8.57 5.64 -22.52
CA GLN A 6 9.61 5.34 -23.51
C GLN A 6 9.89 3.84 -23.67
N VAL A 7 9.67 3.05 -22.62
CA VAL A 7 9.86 1.59 -22.62
C VAL A 7 8.56 0.80 -22.70
N GLY A 8 7.44 1.47 -23.03
CA GLY A 8 6.18 0.81 -23.35
C GLY A 8 5.11 0.82 -22.23
N PHE A 9 5.42 1.28 -21.02
CA PHE A 9 4.44 1.38 -19.91
C PHE A 9 3.61 2.67 -20.04
N THR A 10 2.69 2.70 -21.02
CA THR A 10 1.91 3.90 -21.38
C THR A 10 0.76 4.21 -20.41
N ASN A 11 0.43 3.29 -19.50
CA ASN A 11 -0.57 3.42 -18.46
C ASN A 11 -0.01 3.99 -17.14
N ALA A 12 1.14 4.67 -17.19
CA ALA A 12 1.76 5.34 -16.06
C ALA A 12 1.33 6.80 -15.99
N GLY A 13 0.90 7.25 -14.80
CA GLY A 13 0.55 8.63 -14.49
C GLY A 13 1.29 9.16 -13.27
N ALA A 14 1.25 10.46 -13.05
CA ALA A 14 1.79 11.10 -11.86
C ALA A 14 0.86 12.20 -11.36
N SER A 15 0.78 12.35 -10.03
CA SER A 15 0.17 13.53 -9.41
C SER A 15 1.21 14.66 -9.42
N LEU A 16 1.03 15.65 -10.30
CA LEU A 16 1.99 16.73 -10.50
C LEU A 16 2.04 17.67 -9.30
N GLY A 17 3.15 17.61 -8.53
CA GLY A 17 3.44 18.57 -7.47
C GLY A 17 2.55 18.49 -6.22
N THR A 18 1.64 17.49 -6.13
CA THR A 18 0.72 17.33 -5.00
C THR A 18 0.65 15.88 -4.55
N ALA A 19 0.31 15.65 -3.28
CA ALA A 19 -0.05 14.33 -2.81
C ALA A 19 -1.32 13.80 -3.51
N LEU A 20 -1.48 12.47 -3.58
CA LEU A 20 -2.72 11.87 -4.07
C LEU A 20 -3.91 12.38 -3.24
N THR A 21 -4.98 12.81 -3.92
CA THR A 21 -6.22 13.29 -3.30
C THR A 21 -7.39 12.37 -3.58
N SER A 22 -8.50 12.53 -2.83
CA SER A 22 -9.75 11.82 -3.11
C SER A 22 -10.30 12.10 -4.51
N GLY A 23 -10.09 13.32 -5.04
CA GLY A 23 -10.42 13.66 -6.43
C GLY A 23 -9.62 12.84 -7.44
N HIS A 24 -8.30 12.67 -7.21
CA HIS A 24 -7.47 11.80 -8.03
C HIS A 24 -7.92 10.33 -7.94
N ALA A 25 -8.24 9.83 -6.76
CA ALA A 25 -8.71 8.47 -6.57
C ALA A 25 -10.06 8.22 -7.27
N SER A 26 -11.00 9.17 -7.18
CA SER A 26 -12.27 9.12 -7.88
C SER A 26 -12.12 9.15 -9.41
N LEU A 27 -11.12 9.87 -9.92
CA LEU A 27 -10.79 9.86 -11.33
C LEU A 27 -10.23 8.51 -11.75
N LEU A 28 -9.27 7.95 -11.01
CA LEU A 28 -8.67 6.64 -11.27
C LEU A 28 -9.72 5.53 -11.29
N LYS A 29 -10.69 5.56 -10.37
CA LYS A 29 -11.80 4.60 -10.30
C LYS A 29 -12.58 4.45 -11.60
N ARG A 30 -12.63 5.52 -12.42
CA ARG A 30 -13.34 5.50 -13.73
C ARG A 30 -12.59 4.69 -14.79
N TYR A 31 -11.28 4.47 -14.60
CA TYR A 31 -10.41 3.84 -15.60
C TYR A 31 -9.88 2.48 -15.16
N THR A 32 -9.77 2.24 -13.84
CA THR A 32 -9.21 0.99 -13.33
C THR A 32 -9.80 0.62 -11.97
N GLN A 33 -9.71 -0.66 -11.63
CA GLN A 33 -10.05 -1.18 -10.31
C GLN A 33 -8.80 -1.37 -9.43
N GLU A 34 -7.60 -1.40 -10.04
CA GLU A 34 -6.34 -1.58 -9.32
C GLU A 34 -5.28 -0.59 -9.81
N VAL A 35 -4.48 -0.08 -8.88
CA VAL A 35 -3.32 0.77 -9.18
C VAL A 35 -2.07 0.23 -8.51
N LEU A 36 -0.95 0.32 -9.22
CA LEU A 36 0.38 0.06 -8.67
C LEU A 36 0.99 1.38 -8.21
N LEU A 37 1.35 1.45 -6.95
CA LEU A 37 1.96 2.63 -6.33
C LEU A 37 3.48 2.51 -6.42
N LEU A 38 4.09 3.43 -7.16
CA LEU A 38 5.53 3.56 -7.31
C LEU A 38 5.98 4.86 -6.67
N TYR A 39 6.57 4.76 -5.50
CA TYR A 39 7.15 5.88 -4.78
C TYR A 39 8.67 5.73 -4.69
N ASP A 40 9.34 6.85 -4.47
CA ASP A 40 10.77 6.84 -4.16
C ASP A 40 11.05 5.90 -2.98
N SER A 41 12.15 5.17 -3.06
CA SER A 41 12.51 4.13 -2.07
C SER A 41 12.99 4.68 -0.71
N ASP A 42 12.82 5.99 -0.50
CA ASP A 42 13.15 6.68 0.74
C ASP A 42 11.96 6.76 1.73
N ASP A 43 12.22 7.26 2.94
CA ASP A 43 11.19 7.40 3.98
C ASP A 43 10.06 8.37 3.57
N ALA A 44 10.35 9.33 2.72
CA ALA A 44 9.36 10.29 2.25
C ALA A 44 8.39 9.62 1.28
N GLY A 45 8.90 8.79 0.35
CA GLY A 45 8.10 7.97 -0.54
C GLY A 45 7.25 6.94 0.21
N VAL A 46 7.82 6.28 1.22
CA VAL A 46 7.06 5.37 2.10
C VAL A 46 5.90 6.10 2.78
N ARG A 47 6.14 7.28 3.36
CA ARG A 47 5.05 8.08 3.96
C ARG A 47 4.00 8.52 2.94
N ALA A 48 4.41 8.81 1.71
CA ALA A 48 3.47 9.15 0.64
C ALA A 48 2.61 7.95 0.25
N ALA A 49 3.18 6.75 0.13
CA ALA A 49 2.44 5.51 -0.10
C ALA A 49 1.42 5.25 1.01
N LEU A 50 1.84 5.33 2.28
CA LEU A 50 0.96 5.12 3.43
C LEU A 50 -0.22 6.10 3.49
N ARG A 51 -0.05 7.33 2.98
CA ARG A 51 -1.16 8.30 2.85
C ARG A 51 -2.08 8.00 1.66
N ALA A 52 -1.54 7.51 0.56
CA ALA A 52 -2.32 7.24 -0.65
C ALA A 52 -3.23 6.01 -0.50
N ILE A 53 -2.78 4.98 0.19
CA ILE A 53 -3.48 3.70 0.34
C ILE A 53 -4.91 3.88 0.89
N PRO A 54 -5.16 4.55 2.03
CA PRO A 54 -6.52 4.73 2.53
C PRO A 54 -7.40 5.54 1.57
N ILE A 55 -6.84 6.57 0.90
CA ILE A 55 -7.58 7.40 -0.06
C ILE A 55 -8.08 6.57 -1.26
N LEU A 56 -7.22 5.71 -1.81
CA LEU A 56 -7.59 4.79 -2.90
C LEU A 56 -8.65 3.80 -2.45
N ARG A 57 -8.47 3.23 -1.27
CA ARG A 57 -9.40 2.27 -0.70
C ARG A 57 -10.79 2.88 -0.46
N GLU A 58 -10.89 4.08 0.11
CA GLU A 58 -12.14 4.81 0.30
C GLU A 58 -12.87 5.06 -1.03
N ALA A 59 -12.13 5.28 -2.11
CA ALA A 59 -12.66 5.38 -3.46
C ALA A 59 -13.06 4.01 -4.07
N GLY A 60 -12.73 2.89 -3.42
CA GLY A 60 -12.96 1.55 -3.92
C GLY A 60 -12.01 1.15 -5.05
N VAL A 61 -10.77 1.64 -4.99
CA VAL A 61 -9.66 1.26 -5.88
C VAL A 61 -8.67 0.43 -5.05
N SER A 62 -8.42 -0.80 -5.47
CA SER A 62 -7.37 -1.62 -4.86
C SER A 62 -5.99 -1.07 -5.22
N SER A 63 -5.01 -1.30 -4.36
CA SER A 63 -3.66 -0.82 -4.61
C SER A 63 -2.62 -1.84 -4.17
N ARG A 64 -1.50 -1.86 -4.91
CA ARG A 64 -0.31 -2.62 -4.56
C ARG A 64 0.89 -1.70 -4.59
N VAL A 65 1.91 -1.98 -3.80
CA VAL A 65 3.11 -1.14 -3.69
C VAL A 65 4.30 -1.85 -4.31
N VAL A 66 4.96 -1.17 -5.22
CA VAL A 66 6.15 -1.68 -5.91
C VAL A 66 7.40 -1.27 -5.13
N ASN A 67 8.24 -2.24 -4.80
CA ASN A 67 9.52 -1.98 -4.16
C ASN A 67 10.63 -1.91 -5.21
N LEU A 68 11.20 -0.73 -5.43
CA LEU A 68 12.26 -0.51 -6.41
C LEU A 68 13.69 -0.63 -5.85
N LYS A 69 13.84 -0.92 -4.57
CA LYS A 69 15.18 -1.06 -3.95
C LYS A 69 16.04 -2.07 -4.73
N PRO A 70 17.36 -1.79 -4.89
CA PRO A 70 18.12 -0.68 -4.30
C PRO A 70 18.01 0.64 -5.06
N HIS A 71 17.30 0.70 -6.19
CA HIS A 71 17.15 1.90 -7.02
C HIS A 71 16.17 2.90 -6.36
N LYS A 72 16.40 4.17 -6.61
CA LYS A 72 15.63 5.24 -5.99
C LYS A 72 14.24 5.37 -6.61
N ASP A 73 14.18 5.34 -7.92
CA ASP A 73 12.97 5.61 -8.70
C ASP A 73 12.89 4.72 -9.96
N PRO A 74 11.76 4.72 -10.69
CA PRO A 74 11.60 3.92 -11.91
C PRO A 74 12.56 4.27 -13.03
N ASP A 75 13.00 5.52 -13.14
CA ASP A 75 13.94 5.95 -14.18
C ASP A 75 15.32 5.31 -13.97
N GLU A 76 15.82 5.38 -12.74
CA GLU A 76 17.08 4.73 -12.35
C GLU A 76 17.00 3.21 -12.53
N PHE A 77 15.88 2.59 -12.09
CA PHE A 77 15.66 1.16 -12.20
C PHE A 77 15.70 0.69 -13.67
N ILE A 78 14.90 1.35 -14.54
CA ILE A 78 14.79 0.99 -15.96
C ILE A 78 16.13 1.19 -16.67
N LYS A 79 16.87 2.26 -16.37
CA LYS A 79 18.20 2.50 -16.96
C LYS A 79 19.23 1.45 -16.54
N ALA A 80 19.15 0.96 -15.31
CA ALA A 80 20.08 -0.02 -14.78
C ALA A 80 19.76 -1.46 -15.21
N LEU A 81 18.51 -1.86 -15.24
CA LEU A 81 18.08 -3.26 -15.36
C LEU A 81 17.17 -3.52 -16.58
N GLY A 82 16.68 -2.49 -17.24
CA GLY A 82 15.84 -2.61 -18.41
C GLY A 82 14.33 -2.81 -18.11
N ALA A 83 13.54 -2.78 -19.19
CA ALA A 83 12.07 -2.85 -19.12
C ALA A 83 11.57 -4.22 -18.67
N GLU A 84 12.21 -5.31 -19.12
CA GLU A 84 11.79 -6.67 -18.75
C GLU A 84 11.90 -6.94 -17.25
N GLU A 85 12.98 -6.49 -16.61
CA GLU A 85 13.18 -6.64 -15.18
C GLU A 85 12.24 -5.72 -14.38
N PHE A 86 11.92 -4.56 -14.96
CA PHE A 86 10.94 -3.66 -14.38
C PHE A 86 9.51 -4.28 -14.40
N GLU A 87 9.11 -4.94 -15.49
CA GLU A 87 7.84 -5.66 -15.58
C GLU A 87 7.73 -6.76 -14.52
N LYS A 88 8.75 -7.58 -14.36
CA LYS A 88 8.82 -8.59 -13.27
C LYS A 88 8.67 -7.94 -11.89
N ARG A 89 9.22 -6.75 -11.71
CA ARG A 89 9.10 -6.01 -10.46
C ARG A 89 7.68 -5.50 -10.21
N LEU A 90 6.97 -5.10 -11.27
CA LEU A 90 5.54 -4.73 -11.17
C LEU A 90 4.67 -5.94 -10.79
N GLU A 91 4.94 -7.11 -11.36
CA GLU A 91 4.23 -8.36 -11.01
C GLU A 91 4.41 -8.74 -9.53
N GLN A 92 5.59 -8.47 -8.97
CA GLN A 92 5.94 -8.73 -7.57
C GLN A 92 5.45 -7.65 -6.61
N ALA A 93 4.62 -6.70 -7.07
CA ALA A 93 4.09 -5.65 -6.22
C ALA A 93 3.36 -6.24 -5.02
N MET A 94 3.64 -5.71 -3.84
CA MET A 94 3.04 -6.15 -2.58
C MET A 94 1.64 -5.57 -2.40
N ASP A 95 0.71 -6.37 -1.90
CA ASP A 95 -0.59 -5.87 -1.46
C ASP A 95 -0.44 -4.69 -0.49
N SER A 96 -1.27 -3.67 -0.65
CA SER A 96 -1.13 -2.43 0.11
C SER A 96 -1.45 -2.58 1.61
N PHE A 97 -2.34 -3.50 1.99
CA PHE A 97 -2.61 -3.78 3.39
C PHE A 97 -1.40 -4.45 4.04
N MET A 98 -0.83 -5.48 3.39
CA MET A 98 0.38 -6.14 3.88
C MET A 98 1.59 -5.20 3.89
N PHE A 99 1.70 -4.28 2.93
CA PHE A 99 2.72 -3.22 2.97
C PHE A 99 2.58 -2.36 4.24
N ARG A 100 1.36 -1.96 4.62
CA ARG A 100 1.11 -1.22 5.88
C ARG A 100 1.52 -2.03 7.10
N VAL A 101 1.23 -3.34 7.11
CA VAL A 101 1.64 -4.25 8.19
C VAL A 101 3.16 -4.28 8.34
N HIS A 102 3.89 -4.46 7.22
CA HIS A 102 5.37 -4.47 7.23
C HIS A 102 5.98 -3.11 7.61
N MET A 103 5.29 -2.01 7.29
CA MET A 103 5.76 -0.69 7.75
C MET A 103 5.52 -0.49 9.24
N ALA A 104 4.39 -0.96 9.76
CA ALA A 104 4.09 -0.90 11.20
C ALA A 104 5.06 -1.74 12.03
N GLU A 105 5.51 -2.90 11.53
CA GLU A 105 6.51 -3.74 12.19
C GLU A 105 7.75 -2.97 12.59
N ARG A 106 8.22 -2.04 11.74
CA ARG A 106 9.45 -1.25 11.98
C ARG A 106 9.37 -0.33 13.19
N GLU A 107 8.16 -0.09 13.70
CA GLU A 107 7.92 0.77 14.87
C GLU A 107 8.07 0.00 16.20
N PHE A 108 8.22 -1.33 16.14
CA PHE A 108 8.22 -2.19 17.32
C PHE A 108 9.47 -3.05 17.40
N PRO A 109 10.06 -3.24 18.62
CA PRO A 109 11.15 -4.18 18.83
C PRO A 109 10.63 -5.63 18.78
N MET A 110 10.71 -6.26 17.61
CA MET A 110 10.16 -7.59 17.36
C MET A 110 10.91 -8.71 18.09
N GLU A 111 12.10 -8.47 18.59
CA GLU A 111 12.88 -9.38 19.44
C GLU A 111 12.30 -9.50 20.85
N GLU A 112 11.51 -8.51 21.28
CA GLU A 112 10.93 -8.46 22.62
C GLU A 112 9.46 -8.92 22.60
N PRO A 113 9.01 -9.77 23.56
CA PRO A 113 7.62 -10.19 23.66
C PRO A 113 6.63 -9.04 23.78
N GLN A 114 7.03 -7.92 24.46
CA GLN A 114 6.20 -6.74 24.56
C GLN A 114 6.07 -6.00 23.22
N GLY A 115 7.16 -5.93 22.45
CA GLY A 115 7.16 -5.36 21.11
C GLY A 115 6.24 -6.12 20.16
N GLN A 116 6.37 -7.46 20.13
CA GLN A 116 5.49 -8.34 19.38
C GLN A 116 4.01 -8.16 19.77
N ASN A 117 3.74 -8.09 21.09
CA ASN A 117 2.37 -7.90 21.57
C ASN A 117 1.75 -6.59 21.08
N ARG A 118 2.49 -5.47 21.11
CA ARG A 118 2.05 -4.16 20.62
C ARG A 118 1.88 -4.17 19.10
N PHE A 119 2.79 -4.82 18.38
CA PHE A 119 2.69 -4.97 16.94
C PHE A 119 1.40 -5.71 16.54
N PHE A 120 1.10 -6.87 17.14
CA PHE A 120 -0.13 -7.60 16.84
C PHE A 120 -1.40 -6.88 17.31
N GLU A 121 -1.32 -6.04 18.33
CA GLU A 121 -2.41 -5.14 18.68
C GLU A 121 -2.64 -4.09 17.58
N ARG A 122 -1.56 -3.53 17.03
CA ARG A 122 -1.62 -2.64 15.87
C ARG A 122 -2.20 -3.34 14.63
N CYS A 123 -1.78 -4.56 14.34
CA CYS A 123 -2.38 -5.37 13.27
C CYS A 123 -3.88 -5.58 13.48
N ALA A 124 -4.32 -5.88 14.69
CA ALA A 124 -5.73 -6.04 14.99
C ALA A 124 -6.54 -4.74 14.81
N GLN A 125 -5.97 -3.58 15.15
CA GLN A 125 -6.59 -2.27 14.86
C GLN A 125 -6.74 -2.04 13.35
N MET A 126 -5.71 -2.33 12.57
CA MET A 126 -5.74 -2.20 11.10
C MET A 126 -6.78 -3.16 10.47
N LEU A 127 -6.90 -4.37 10.99
CA LEU A 127 -7.90 -5.35 10.55
C LEU A 127 -9.35 -4.88 10.81
N LEU A 128 -9.59 -4.06 11.82
CA LEU A 128 -10.91 -3.46 12.08
C LEU A 128 -11.31 -2.39 11.07
N GLU A 129 -10.36 -1.82 10.33
CA GLU A 129 -10.64 -0.91 9.22
C GLU A 129 -11.31 -1.64 8.02
N LEU A 130 -11.20 -2.98 7.98
CA LEU A 130 -11.80 -3.82 6.95
C LEU A 130 -13.25 -4.12 7.33
N SER A 131 -14.20 -3.63 6.54
CA SER A 131 -15.63 -3.86 6.77
C SER A 131 -16.06 -5.29 6.43
N ASP A 132 -15.46 -5.88 5.37
CA ASP A 132 -15.76 -7.24 4.94
C ASP A 132 -15.07 -8.26 5.86
N GLU A 133 -15.87 -9.18 6.42
CA GLU A 133 -15.38 -10.20 7.33
C GLU A 133 -14.52 -11.26 6.62
N LEU A 134 -14.87 -11.61 5.39
CA LEU A 134 -14.08 -12.57 4.60
C LEU A 134 -12.71 -11.98 4.26
N GLU A 135 -12.68 -10.75 3.77
CA GLU A 135 -11.43 -10.02 3.49
C GLU A 135 -10.57 -9.96 4.75
N ARG A 136 -11.16 -9.60 5.90
CA ARG A 136 -10.48 -9.55 7.20
C ARG A 136 -9.88 -10.90 7.59
N ASN A 137 -10.60 -11.99 7.40
CA ASN A 137 -10.11 -13.34 7.71
C ASN A 137 -8.93 -13.74 6.82
N LEU A 138 -8.96 -13.42 5.53
CA LEU A 138 -7.86 -13.66 4.59
C LEU A 138 -6.59 -12.90 5.00
N TYR A 139 -6.71 -11.64 5.43
CA TYR A 139 -5.55 -10.90 5.93
C TYR A 139 -5.05 -11.40 7.28
N ILE A 140 -5.91 -11.91 8.16
CA ILE A 140 -5.47 -12.58 9.39
C ILE A 140 -4.58 -13.78 9.05
N GLU A 141 -4.99 -14.60 8.10
CA GLU A 141 -4.20 -15.75 7.65
C GLU A 141 -2.88 -15.32 7.00
N ALA A 142 -2.89 -14.27 6.18
CA ALA A 142 -1.68 -13.71 5.57
C ALA A 142 -0.69 -13.22 6.62
N ILE A 143 -1.14 -12.44 7.62
CA ILE A 143 -0.30 -11.96 8.72
C ILE A 143 0.30 -13.14 9.49
N VAL A 144 -0.52 -14.13 9.88
CA VAL A 144 -0.03 -15.29 10.64
C VAL A 144 0.98 -16.10 9.83
N LYS A 145 0.79 -16.22 8.52
CA LYS A 145 1.75 -16.90 7.63
C LYS A 145 3.08 -16.18 7.58
N ASP A 146 3.09 -14.85 7.46
CA ASP A 146 4.32 -14.04 7.40
C ASP A 146 5.06 -14.04 8.75
N TYR A 147 4.31 -14.01 9.86
CA TYR A 147 4.86 -13.94 11.21
C TYR A 147 4.79 -15.26 11.97
N ARG A 148 4.79 -16.40 11.27
CA ARG A 148 4.69 -17.76 11.87
C ARG A 148 5.72 -18.04 12.97
N ASN A 149 6.91 -17.43 12.87
CA ASN A 149 7.98 -17.62 13.85
C ASN A 149 7.78 -16.85 15.16
N SER A 150 6.82 -15.93 15.22
CA SER A 150 6.48 -15.17 16.42
C SER A 150 5.51 -15.89 17.37
N GLY A 151 5.03 -17.07 16.99
CA GLY A 151 4.07 -17.84 17.79
C GLY A 151 2.64 -17.30 17.75
N ILE A 152 2.34 -16.29 16.94
CA ILE A 152 0.96 -15.83 16.74
C ILE A 152 0.13 -16.86 15.98
N SER A 153 -1.10 -17.11 16.43
CA SER A 153 -2.05 -17.98 15.73
C SER A 153 -3.23 -17.19 15.17
N VAL A 154 -3.90 -17.77 14.17
CA VAL A 154 -5.15 -17.20 13.59
C VAL A 154 -6.19 -16.97 14.69
N GLU A 155 -6.36 -17.93 15.59
CA GLU A 155 -7.31 -17.82 16.70
C GLU A 155 -6.97 -16.66 17.64
N ASN A 156 -5.70 -16.52 18.02
CA ASN A 156 -5.24 -15.44 18.89
C ASN A 156 -5.44 -14.06 18.25
N LEU A 157 -5.16 -13.93 16.96
CA LEU A 157 -5.35 -12.67 16.26
C LEU A 157 -6.84 -12.33 16.07
N LYS A 158 -7.68 -13.34 15.72
CA LYS A 158 -9.16 -13.18 15.69
C LYS A 158 -9.73 -12.75 17.04
N LYS A 159 -9.27 -13.36 18.13
CA LYS A 159 -9.70 -12.99 19.50
C LYS A 159 -9.35 -11.55 19.84
N ARG A 160 -8.14 -11.08 19.44
CA ARG A 160 -7.75 -9.66 19.62
C ARG A 160 -8.65 -8.71 18.85
N VAL A 161 -8.91 -9.01 17.58
CA VAL A 161 -9.82 -8.22 16.73
C VAL A 161 -11.20 -8.13 17.38
N GLY A 162 -11.77 -9.26 17.83
CA GLY A 162 -13.05 -9.30 18.52
C GLY A 162 -13.06 -8.49 19.81
N ALA A 163 -12.01 -8.60 20.63
CA ALA A 163 -11.90 -7.84 21.88
C ALA A 163 -11.82 -6.32 21.66
N LEU A 164 -11.13 -5.87 20.61
CA LEU A 164 -11.06 -4.46 20.23
C LEU A 164 -12.40 -3.96 19.68
N ALA A 165 -13.09 -4.77 18.87
CA ALA A 165 -14.43 -4.43 18.36
C ALA A 165 -15.44 -4.22 19.48
N MET A 166 -15.40 -5.03 20.55
CA MET A 166 -16.27 -4.89 21.71
C MET A 166 -15.97 -3.67 22.60
N LYS A 167 -14.71 -3.21 22.63
CA LYS A 167 -14.31 -2.03 23.41
C LYS A 167 -14.75 -0.71 22.78
N GLY A 168 -15.32 -0.73 21.60
CA GLY A 168 -15.54 0.44 20.78
C GLY A 168 -14.22 0.96 20.23
N THR A 169 -14.13 1.23 18.95
CA THR A 169 -12.98 1.97 18.39
C THR A 169 -12.87 3.28 19.14
N PRO A 170 -11.71 3.63 19.73
CA PRO A 170 -11.50 5.00 20.17
C PRO A 170 -11.71 5.88 18.93
N ALA A 171 -12.73 6.75 19.00
CA ALA A 171 -12.92 7.74 17.97
C ALA A 171 -11.62 8.50 17.75
N GLU A 172 -11.08 8.41 16.54
CA GLU A 172 -10.21 9.39 15.94
C GLU A 172 -8.96 9.82 16.71
N GLN A 173 -7.91 9.05 16.64
CA GLN A 173 -6.64 9.68 16.36
C GLN A 173 -6.51 9.85 14.84
N ARG A 174 -7.26 10.79 14.28
CA ARG A 174 -6.90 11.44 13.03
C ARG A 174 -5.52 12.04 13.23
N ILE A 175 -4.52 11.44 12.62
CA ILE A 175 -3.24 12.10 12.40
C ILE A 175 -3.56 13.32 11.55
N GLN A 176 -3.74 14.48 12.19
CA GLN A 176 -3.80 15.75 11.47
C GLN A 176 -2.43 15.91 10.80
N PRO A 177 -2.36 15.99 9.46
CA PRO A 177 -1.09 16.25 8.80
C PRO A 177 -0.62 17.65 9.22
N LYS A 178 0.48 17.73 9.97
CA LYS A 178 1.21 19.00 10.06
C LYS A 178 1.57 19.42 8.64
N PRO A 179 1.38 20.68 8.28
CA PRO A 179 1.80 21.18 6.98
C PRO A 179 3.32 21.04 6.87
N VAL A 180 3.77 20.10 6.06
CA VAL A 180 5.18 19.94 5.71
C VAL A 180 5.42 20.80 4.49
N GLY A 181 6.43 21.68 4.58
CA GLY A 181 6.84 22.57 3.53
C GLY A 181 7.06 21.89 2.18
N ALA A 182 6.82 22.64 1.12
CA ALA A 182 6.84 22.23 -0.28
C ALA A 182 8.19 21.60 -0.69
N GLY A 183 8.28 20.29 -0.59
CA GLY A 183 9.24 19.48 -1.32
C GLY A 183 8.47 18.72 -2.40
N GLN A 184 8.83 18.94 -3.65
CA GLN A 184 8.21 18.30 -4.80
C GLN A 184 8.42 16.79 -4.73
N GLN A 185 7.42 16.04 -4.31
CA GLN A 185 7.41 14.57 -4.42
C GLN A 185 6.48 14.17 -5.56
N LEU A 186 7.08 13.67 -6.63
CA LEU A 186 6.36 13.03 -7.72
C LEU A 186 5.92 11.64 -7.27
N SER A 187 4.63 11.42 -7.06
CA SER A 187 4.10 10.08 -6.91
C SER A 187 3.77 9.50 -8.27
N LEU A 188 4.36 8.33 -8.58
CA LEU A 188 4.08 7.59 -9.80
C LEU A 188 2.97 6.57 -9.53
N ILE A 189 2.00 6.52 -10.42
CA ILE A 189 0.87 5.60 -10.40
C ILE A 189 0.90 4.81 -11.70
N HIS A 190 1.03 3.50 -11.62
CA HIS A 190 0.85 2.61 -12.74
C HIS A 190 -0.55 2.02 -12.67
N ILE A 191 -1.30 2.14 -13.75
CA ILE A 191 -2.66 1.62 -13.85
C ILE A 191 -2.56 0.25 -14.50
N SER A 192 -2.94 -0.82 -13.77
CA SER A 192 -3.06 -2.15 -14.35
C SER A 192 -4.09 -2.11 -15.48
N GLU A 193 -3.80 -2.78 -16.59
CA GLU A 193 -4.59 -2.67 -17.82
C GLU A 193 -6.10 -2.75 -17.55
N PRO A 194 -6.89 -1.80 -18.09
CA PRO A 194 -8.33 -1.97 -18.17
C PRO A 194 -8.60 -3.13 -19.12
N THR A 195 -9.52 -4.00 -18.78
CA THR A 195 -10.11 -4.98 -19.68
C THR A 195 -10.30 -4.31 -21.04
N ARG A 196 -9.64 -4.84 -22.09
CA ARG A 196 -9.71 -4.36 -23.46
C ARG A 196 -11.14 -3.92 -23.80
N LEU A 197 -11.38 -2.64 -23.91
CA LEU A 197 -12.46 -2.13 -24.73
C LEU A 197 -12.08 -2.42 -26.18
N GLN A 198 -12.60 -3.52 -26.71
CA GLN A 198 -12.69 -3.71 -28.15
C GLN A 198 -13.69 -2.66 -28.66
N LEU A 199 -13.17 -1.59 -29.22
CA LEU A 199 -13.92 -0.77 -30.15
C LEU A 199 -14.17 -1.62 -31.39
N ILE A 200 -15.37 -2.16 -31.48
CA ILE A 200 -15.89 -2.65 -32.74
C ILE A 200 -16.32 -1.42 -33.55
N SER A 201 -15.63 -1.18 -34.65
CA SER A 201 -15.97 -0.22 -35.69
C SER A 201 -17.32 -0.52 -36.30
#